data_12536e5084aacb14084a88ee5a34ffe9
#
_entry.id   12536e5084aacb14084a88ee5a34ffe9
#
_cell.length_a   1.000
_cell.length_b   1.000
_cell.length_c   1.000
_cell.angle_alpha   90.00
_cell.angle_beta   90.00
_cell.angle_gamma   90.00
#
_symmetry.space_group_name_H-M   'P 1'
#
loop_
_entity.id
_entity.type
_entity.pdbx_description
1 polymer ?
#
loop_
_entity_poly.entity_id
_entity_poly.type
_entity_poly.pdbx_seq_one_letter_code
_entity_poly.pdbx_strand_id
1 'polypeptide(L)'
;MTLRYLEIFLALARTPNMRDAAAKLFISQAAVSSALRDFEAELGVSLFDRMGRGIRLNDKGRLLEERLAPLYNQLKNVLALVASDELAGKIRIGASTTLSDFVLPQVLYNFKMRHHQVEIECESGNTADIVRHVEHGLLDVGFVEGDVHNLAVEITPLAKESLVIVTADKALAEAGPYPIEALLDRHWLLREPGSGTRETFLRQLTPRGLRPQILLEFEHNDSIKQVLHNPGMLSCLSPRIVQREVRAGELFIVGVSNAQFDHLSRRA
;
A
#
# COMPACT_ATOMS: atom_id res chain seq x y z
N MET A 1 -11.18 -32.99 2.65
CA MET A 1 -10.90 -31.54 2.86
C MET A 1 -12.19 -30.74 3.00
N THR A 2 -12.33 -29.91 4.04
CA THR A 2 -13.52 -29.09 4.30
C THR A 2 -13.14 -27.61 4.32
N LEU A 3 -14.09 -26.71 4.04
CA LEU A 3 -13.88 -25.26 4.17
C LEU A 3 -13.44 -24.86 5.58
N ARG A 4 -13.84 -25.63 6.59
CA ARG A 4 -13.44 -25.39 7.98
C ARG A 4 -11.94 -25.59 8.20
N TYR A 5 -11.31 -26.55 7.52
CA TYR A 5 -9.86 -26.74 7.58
C TYR A 5 -9.11 -25.54 7.00
N LEU A 6 -9.59 -25.00 5.87
CA LEU A 6 -9.01 -23.82 5.25
C LEU A 6 -9.13 -22.58 6.16
N GLU A 7 -10.30 -22.41 6.77
CA GLU A 7 -10.55 -21.32 7.71
C GLU A 7 -9.60 -21.36 8.92
N ILE A 8 -9.44 -22.54 9.52
CA ILE A 8 -8.56 -22.74 10.67
C ILE A 8 -7.10 -22.52 10.28
N PHE A 9 -6.65 -23.05 9.12
CA PHE A 9 -5.32 -22.84 8.61
C PHE A 9 -5.02 -21.34 8.42
N LEU A 10 -5.89 -20.60 7.73
CA LEU A 10 -5.72 -19.16 7.49
C LEU A 10 -5.78 -18.33 8.78
N ALA A 11 -6.58 -18.74 9.76
CA ALA A 11 -6.60 -18.08 11.07
C ALA A 11 -5.29 -18.27 11.83
N LEU A 12 -4.69 -19.48 11.77
CA LEU A 12 -3.39 -19.78 12.38
C LEU A 12 -2.24 -19.10 11.64
N ALA A 13 -2.30 -18.97 10.32
CA ALA A 13 -1.32 -18.25 9.53
C ALA A 13 -1.20 -16.77 9.97
N ARG A 14 -2.35 -16.13 10.20
CA ARG A 14 -2.43 -14.72 10.67
C ARG A 14 -2.19 -14.56 12.18
N THR A 15 -2.48 -15.58 12.97
CA THR A 15 -2.36 -15.54 14.43
C THR A 15 -1.69 -16.84 14.88
N PRO A 16 -0.33 -16.87 14.94
CA PRO A 16 0.44 -18.12 15.13
C PRO A 16 0.39 -18.62 16.59
N ASN A 17 -0.79 -18.57 17.20
CA ASN A 17 -1.12 -19.03 18.53
C ASN A 17 -2.47 -19.77 18.49
N MET A 18 -2.46 -21.05 18.87
CA MET A 18 -3.65 -21.89 18.80
C MET A 18 -4.80 -21.42 19.69
N ARG A 19 -4.49 -20.82 20.85
CA ARG A 19 -5.50 -20.29 21.77
C ARG A 19 -6.18 -19.06 21.20
N ASP A 20 -5.40 -18.16 20.64
CA ASP A 20 -5.91 -16.90 20.09
C ASP A 20 -6.70 -17.15 18.80
N ALA A 21 -6.25 -18.08 17.95
CA ALA A 21 -6.98 -18.52 16.79
C ALA A 21 -8.31 -19.20 17.17
N ALA A 22 -8.31 -20.03 18.20
CA ALA A 22 -9.52 -20.69 18.74
C ALA A 22 -10.54 -19.66 19.24
N ALA A 23 -10.10 -18.64 19.95
CA ALA A 23 -10.95 -17.55 20.43
C ALA A 23 -11.58 -16.78 19.25
N LYS A 24 -10.81 -16.44 18.21
CA LYS A 24 -11.29 -15.76 17.00
C LYS A 24 -12.32 -16.59 16.22
N LEU A 25 -12.17 -17.92 16.25
CA LEU A 25 -13.06 -18.84 15.53
C LEU A 25 -14.24 -19.36 16.37
N PHE A 26 -14.34 -18.93 17.65
CA PHE A 26 -15.35 -19.37 18.60
C PHE A 26 -15.38 -20.90 18.80
N ILE A 27 -14.21 -21.56 18.85
CA ILE A 27 -14.05 -23.00 19.07
C ILE A 27 -13.00 -23.28 20.14
N SER A 28 -12.89 -24.54 20.55
CA SER A 28 -11.86 -24.95 21.51
C SER A 28 -10.47 -25.04 20.86
N GLN A 29 -9.42 -24.80 21.65
CA GLN A 29 -8.03 -25.00 21.20
C GLN A 29 -7.79 -26.46 20.74
N ALA A 30 -8.42 -27.44 21.39
CA ALA A 30 -8.32 -28.84 20.99
C ALA A 30 -8.90 -29.07 19.60
N ALA A 31 -10.02 -28.43 19.26
CA ALA A 31 -10.63 -28.50 17.93
C ALA A 31 -9.72 -27.88 16.87
N VAL A 32 -9.08 -26.72 17.15
CA VAL A 32 -8.09 -26.12 16.23
C VAL A 32 -6.91 -27.07 16.00
N SER A 33 -6.36 -27.65 17.08
CA SER A 33 -5.21 -28.57 16.98
C SER A 33 -5.56 -29.88 16.24
N SER A 34 -6.77 -30.42 16.44
CA SER A 34 -7.22 -31.61 15.69
C SER A 34 -7.40 -31.31 14.22
N ALA A 35 -8.15 -30.23 13.90
CA ALA A 35 -8.39 -29.83 12.52
C ALA A 35 -7.11 -29.53 11.74
N LEU A 36 -6.12 -28.90 12.38
CA LEU A 36 -4.82 -28.68 11.73
C LEU A 36 -4.13 -30.00 11.42
N ARG A 37 -4.08 -30.93 12.38
CA ARG A 37 -3.45 -32.25 12.15
C ARG A 37 -4.14 -33.04 11.05
N ASP A 38 -5.47 -33.04 11.04
CA ASP A 38 -6.28 -33.74 10.04
C ASP A 38 -6.05 -33.12 8.67
N PHE A 39 -5.93 -31.79 8.57
CA PHE A 39 -5.64 -31.08 7.35
C PHE A 39 -4.23 -31.38 6.82
N GLU A 40 -3.20 -31.32 7.68
CA GLU A 40 -1.82 -31.67 7.32
C GLU A 40 -1.70 -33.16 6.90
N ALA A 41 -2.43 -34.05 7.58
CA ALA A 41 -2.47 -35.48 7.24
C ALA A 41 -3.13 -35.71 5.86
N GLU A 42 -4.23 -35.00 5.55
CA GLU A 42 -4.90 -35.08 4.25
C GLU A 42 -4.01 -34.56 3.11
N LEU A 43 -3.22 -33.51 3.37
CA LEU A 43 -2.25 -32.98 2.41
C LEU A 43 -0.96 -33.81 2.32
N GLY A 44 -0.69 -34.66 3.31
CA GLY A 44 0.54 -35.45 3.43
C GLY A 44 1.79 -34.61 3.77
N VAL A 45 1.61 -33.37 4.25
CA VAL A 45 2.71 -32.45 4.57
C VAL A 45 2.38 -31.60 5.78
N SER A 46 3.41 -31.26 6.58
CA SER A 46 3.28 -30.24 7.63
C SER A 46 3.33 -28.84 7.04
N LEU A 47 2.54 -27.95 7.57
CA LEU A 47 2.41 -26.54 7.17
C LEU A 47 3.02 -25.58 8.20
N PHE A 48 3.20 -26.07 9.45
CA PHE A 48 3.76 -25.29 10.54
C PHE A 48 4.92 -26.01 11.20
N ASP A 49 5.92 -25.21 11.61
CA ASP A 49 6.99 -25.63 12.51
C ASP A 49 6.60 -25.29 13.96
N ARG A 50 6.99 -26.17 14.88
CA ARG A 50 6.80 -25.92 16.32
C ARG A 50 7.95 -25.06 16.85
N MET A 51 7.61 -23.94 17.46
CA MET A 51 8.54 -22.97 18.05
C MET A 51 8.24 -22.81 19.54
N GLY A 52 8.84 -23.65 20.40
CA GLY A 52 8.59 -23.59 21.84
C GLY A 52 7.11 -23.73 22.18
N ARG A 53 6.48 -22.65 22.65
CA ARG A 53 5.04 -22.61 23.01
C ARG A 53 4.13 -22.18 21.84
N GLY A 54 4.67 -21.86 20.68
CA GLY A 54 3.91 -21.39 19.50
C GLY A 54 4.18 -22.24 18.26
N ILE A 55 3.57 -21.83 17.17
CA ILE A 55 3.75 -22.40 15.83
C ILE A 55 4.12 -21.29 14.84
N ARG A 56 4.80 -21.64 13.76
CA ARG A 56 5.16 -20.73 12.69
C ARG A 56 4.97 -21.43 11.34
N LEU A 57 4.46 -20.74 10.34
CA LEU A 57 4.40 -21.26 8.98
C LEU A 57 5.79 -21.67 8.50
N ASN A 58 5.92 -22.90 7.98
CA ASN A 58 7.06 -23.32 7.21
C ASN A 58 6.93 -22.89 5.75
N ASP A 59 7.89 -23.24 4.87
CA ASP A 59 7.87 -22.83 3.47
C ASP A 59 6.64 -23.31 2.70
N LYS A 60 6.18 -24.55 2.97
CA LYS A 60 4.96 -25.09 2.38
C LYS A 60 3.71 -24.38 2.89
N GLY A 61 3.69 -24.05 4.18
CA GLY A 61 2.62 -23.27 4.78
C GLY A 61 2.52 -21.87 4.20
N ARG A 62 3.66 -21.19 4.00
CA ARG A 62 3.70 -19.86 3.34
C ARG A 62 3.18 -19.92 1.90
N LEU A 63 3.65 -20.89 1.13
CA LEU A 63 3.18 -21.10 -0.25
C LEU A 63 1.68 -21.35 -0.29
N LEU A 64 1.16 -22.20 0.62
CA LEU A 64 -0.27 -22.49 0.69
C LEU A 64 -1.07 -21.25 1.09
N GLU A 65 -0.64 -20.49 2.11
CA GLU A 65 -1.30 -19.26 2.52
C GLU A 65 -1.41 -18.27 1.37
N GLU A 66 -0.28 -18.01 0.68
CA GLU A 66 -0.20 -17.10 -0.45
C GLU A 66 -1.22 -17.44 -1.56
N ARG A 67 -1.35 -18.73 -1.89
CA ARG A 67 -2.25 -19.18 -2.96
C ARG A 67 -3.70 -19.37 -2.50
N LEU A 68 -3.91 -19.77 -1.26
CA LEU A 68 -5.23 -20.10 -0.74
C LEU A 68 -6.01 -18.88 -0.24
N ALA A 69 -5.32 -17.90 0.37
CA ALA A 69 -5.99 -16.74 0.96
C ALA A 69 -6.86 -15.97 -0.05
N PRO A 70 -6.39 -15.66 -1.29
CA PRO A 70 -7.22 -15.01 -2.31
C PRO A 70 -8.46 -15.81 -2.65
N LEU A 71 -8.30 -17.10 -2.93
CA LEU A 71 -9.39 -18.00 -3.34
C LEU A 71 -10.46 -18.15 -2.24
N TYR A 72 -10.02 -18.27 -1.00
CA TYR A 72 -10.93 -18.36 0.15
C TYR A 72 -11.73 -17.06 0.36
N ASN A 73 -11.09 -15.90 0.16
CA ASN A 73 -11.77 -14.62 0.24
C ASN A 73 -12.78 -14.42 -0.91
N GLN A 74 -12.39 -14.78 -2.15
CA GLN A 74 -13.32 -14.75 -3.29
C GLN A 74 -14.55 -15.63 -3.03
N LEU A 75 -14.35 -16.84 -2.51
CA LEU A 75 -15.47 -17.73 -2.16
C LEU A 75 -16.39 -17.10 -1.11
N LYS A 76 -15.84 -16.51 -0.05
CA LYS A 76 -16.63 -15.81 0.98
C LYS A 76 -17.44 -14.65 0.40
N ASN A 77 -16.83 -13.87 -0.50
CA ASN A 77 -17.52 -12.75 -1.15
C ASN A 77 -18.68 -13.23 -2.03
N VAL A 78 -18.50 -14.30 -2.81
CA VAL A 78 -19.59 -14.91 -3.61
C VAL A 78 -20.73 -15.38 -2.72
N LEU A 79 -20.43 -16.05 -1.62
CA LEU A 79 -21.46 -16.52 -0.68
C LEU A 79 -22.21 -15.35 -0.02
N ALA A 80 -21.51 -14.26 0.31
CA ALA A 80 -22.12 -13.06 0.87
C ALA A 80 -23.05 -12.35 -0.14
N LEU A 81 -22.65 -12.28 -1.42
CA LEU A 81 -23.48 -11.70 -2.50
C LEU A 81 -24.80 -12.47 -2.71
N VAL A 82 -24.78 -13.78 -2.56
CA VAL A 82 -25.99 -14.62 -2.71
C VAL A 82 -26.89 -14.55 -1.48
N ALA A 83 -26.33 -14.28 -0.32
CA ALA A 83 -27.04 -14.25 0.96
C ALA A 83 -27.79 -12.94 1.26
N SER A 84 -27.58 -11.88 0.46
CA SER A 84 -28.12 -10.53 0.72
C SER A 84 -28.59 -9.88 -0.59
N ASP A 85 -29.79 -9.28 -0.57
CA ASP A 85 -30.29 -8.41 -1.64
C ASP A 85 -29.62 -7.01 -1.63
N GLU A 86 -28.92 -6.66 -0.56
CA GLU A 86 -28.14 -5.43 -0.44
C GLU A 86 -26.63 -5.74 -0.45
N LEU A 87 -25.82 -4.78 -0.90
CA LEU A 87 -24.37 -4.87 -0.80
C LEU A 87 -23.94 -5.01 0.66
N ALA A 88 -23.56 -6.21 1.04
CA ALA A 88 -23.09 -6.54 2.38
C ALA A 88 -21.77 -7.32 2.29
N GLY A 89 -21.06 -7.40 3.42
CA GLY A 89 -19.79 -8.11 3.49
C GLY A 89 -18.64 -7.19 3.83
N LYS A 90 -17.41 -7.69 3.65
CA LYS A 90 -16.19 -7.00 4.03
C LYS A 90 -15.33 -6.75 2.79
N ILE A 91 -14.87 -5.52 2.63
CA ILE A 91 -13.89 -5.13 1.61
C ILE A 91 -12.60 -4.64 2.28
N ARG A 92 -11.47 -5.16 1.83
CA ARG A 92 -10.12 -4.77 2.28
C ARG A 92 -9.48 -3.92 1.19
N ILE A 93 -9.25 -2.68 1.52
CA ILE A 93 -8.76 -1.65 0.60
C ILE A 93 -7.34 -1.29 1.01
N GLY A 94 -6.40 -1.31 0.05
CA GLY A 94 -5.08 -0.73 0.23
C GLY A 94 -4.95 0.58 -0.51
N ALA A 95 -4.15 1.50 0.01
CA ALA A 95 -3.85 2.73 -0.70
C ALA A 95 -2.42 3.21 -0.50
N SER A 96 -1.84 3.81 -1.55
CA SER A 96 -0.62 4.59 -1.39
C SER A 96 -0.84 5.75 -0.41
N THR A 97 0.19 6.12 0.34
CA THR A 97 0.11 7.12 1.42
C THR A 97 -0.60 8.40 0.98
N THR A 98 -0.31 8.93 -0.19
CA THR A 98 -0.95 10.15 -0.69
C THR A 98 -2.45 9.95 -0.92
N LEU A 99 -2.85 8.84 -1.54
CA LEU A 99 -4.28 8.55 -1.78
C LEU A 99 -5.02 8.23 -0.49
N SER A 100 -4.37 7.51 0.43
CA SER A 100 -4.92 7.19 1.75
C SER A 100 -5.22 8.44 2.59
N ASP A 101 -4.32 9.43 2.54
CA ASP A 101 -4.45 10.62 3.39
C ASP A 101 -5.34 11.70 2.78
N PHE A 102 -5.31 11.88 1.45
CA PHE A 102 -5.90 13.06 0.79
C PHE A 102 -7.08 12.76 -0.14
N VAL A 103 -7.30 11.52 -0.56
CA VAL A 103 -8.33 11.17 -1.55
C VAL A 103 -9.36 10.21 -0.98
N LEU A 104 -8.93 9.07 -0.49
CA LEU A 104 -9.82 7.98 -0.07
C LEU A 104 -10.72 8.32 1.13
N PRO A 105 -10.33 9.10 2.14
CA PRO A 105 -11.17 9.29 3.32
C PRO A 105 -12.57 9.77 2.99
N GLN A 106 -12.69 10.77 2.12
CA GLN A 106 -14.01 11.30 1.72
C GLN A 106 -14.78 10.30 0.83
N VAL A 107 -14.08 9.57 -0.03
CA VAL A 107 -14.69 8.55 -0.90
C VAL A 107 -15.25 7.40 -0.06
N LEU A 108 -14.46 6.89 0.88
CA LEU A 108 -14.86 5.79 1.78
C LEU A 108 -16.00 6.22 2.72
N TYR A 109 -15.96 7.45 3.24
CA TYR A 109 -17.05 7.99 4.02
C TYR A 109 -18.36 8.00 3.22
N ASN A 110 -18.34 8.57 2.02
CA ASN A 110 -19.53 8.67 1.17
C ASN A 110 -20.04 7.28 0.75
N PHE A 111 -19.14 6.32 0.49
CA PHE A 111 -19.49 4.94 0.19
C PHE A 111 -20.15 4.26 1.40
N LYS A 112 -19.57 4.39 2.58
CA LYS A 112 -20.11 3.81 3.83
C LYS A 112 -21.49 4.36 4.19
N MET A 113 -21.72 5.65 3.94
CA MET A 113 -23.02 6.28 4.16
C MET A 113 -24.12 5.77 3.22
N ARG A 114 -23.77 5.23 2.06
CA ARG A 114 -24.71 4.61 1.11
C ARG A 114 -24.89 3.12 1.32
N HIS A 115 -23.85 2.45 1.84
CA HIS A 115 -23.77 1.00 1.98
C HIS A 115 -23.41 0.61 3.41
N HIS A 116 -24.35 0.83 4.33
CA HIS A 116 -24.13 0.65 5.77
C HIS A 116 -23.72 -0.76 6.18
N GLN A 117 -24.14 -1.77 5.40
CA GLN A 117 -23.84 -3.18 5.69
C GLN A 117 -22.44 -3.62 5.21
N VAL A 118 -21.73 -2.80 4.42
CA VAL A 118 -20.37 -3.11 3.99
C VAL A 118 -19.37 -2.71 5.08
N GLU A 119 -18.61 -3.68 5.57
CA GLU A 119 -17.45 -3.42 6.43
C GLU A 119 -16.24 -3.05 5.57
N ILE A 120 -15.57 -1.95 5.92
CA ILE A 120 -14.39 -1.47 5.18
C ILE A 120 -13.19 -1.56 6.09
N GLU A 121 -12.17 -2.30 5.66
CA GLU A 121 -10.82 -2.20 6.22
C GLU A 121 -9.94 -1.46 5.24
N CYS A 122 -9.18 -0.48 5.73
CA CYS A 122 -8.26 0.31 4.91
C CYS A 122 -6.83 0.19 5.45
N GLU A 123 -5.89 -0.11 4.57
CA GLU A 123 -4.45 -0.19 4.84
C GLU A 123 -3.73 0.87 4.02
N SER A 124 -2.75 1.55 4.62
CA SER A 124 -1.87 2.50 3.95
C SER A 124 -0.46 1.91 3.81
N GLY A 125 0.17 2.13 2.66
CA GLY A 125 1.53 1.66 2.39
C GLY A 125 2.14 2.38 1.18
N ASN A 126 3.29 1.92 0.70
CA ASN A 126 3.79 2.40 -0.59
C ASN A 126 3.17 1.60 -1.75
N THR A 127 3.37 2.07 -2.97
CA THR A 127 2.79 1.47 -4.17
C THR A 127 3.18 -0.01 -4.32
N ALA A 128 4.46 -0.35 -4.11
CA ALA A 128 4.94 -1.72 -4.28
C ALA A 128 4.32 -2.68 -3.25
N ASP A 129 4.18 -2.25 -1.99
CA ASP A 129 3.58 -3.06 -0.94
C ASP A 129 2.09 -3.28 -1.18
N ILE A 130 1.34 -2.24 -1.53
CA ILE A 130 -0.09 -2.35 -1.81
C ILE A 130 -0.34 -3.28 -3.01
N VAL A 131 0.40 -3.14 -4.11
CA VAL A 131 0.28 -4.02 -5.28
C VAL A 131 0.58 -5.48 -4.91
N ARG A 132 1.64 -5.72 -4.12
CA ARG A 132 1.97 -7.05 -3.62
C ARG A 132 0.86 -7.63 -2.74
N HIS A 133 0.25 -6.84 -1.86
CA HIS A 133 -0.86 -7.28 -1.02
C HIS A 133 -2.13 -7.62 -1.84
N VAL A 134 -2.40 -6.88 -2.92
CA VAL A 134 -3.49 -7.24 -3.86
C VAL A 134 -3.16 -8.54 -4.59
N GLU A 135 -1.94 -8.68 -5.14
CA GLU A 135 -1.48 -9.90 -5.81
C GLU A 135 -1.61 -11.13 -4.92
N HIS A 136 -1.30 -11.01 -3.63
CA HIS A 136 -1.40 -12.11 -2.66
C HIS A 136 -2.81 -12.25 -2.04
N GLY A 137 -3.81 -11.46 -2.50
CA GLY A 137 -5.19 -11.50 -1.99
C GLY A 137 -5.35 -11.12 -0.52
N LEU A 138 -4.36 -10.43 0.03
CA LEU A 138 -4.45 -9.82 1.36
C LEU A 138 -5.38 -8.60 1.33
N LEU A 139 -5.44 -7.92 0.19
CA LEU A 139 -6.36 -6.85 -0.14
C LEU A 139 -7.26 -7.25 -1.31
N ASP A 140 -8.47 -6.72 -1.35
CA ASP A 140 -9.44 -6.97 -2.43
C ASP A 140 -9.27 -5.95 -3.56
N VAL A 141 -8.79 -4.75 -3.24
CA VAL A 141 -8.51 -3.67 -4.19
C VAL A 141 -7.41 -2.76 -3.66
N GLY A 142 -6.56 -2.26 -4.55
CA GLY A 142 -5.51 -1.30 -4.27
C GLY A 142 -5.72 0.02 -5.03
N PHE A 143 -5.48 1.14 -4.37
CA PHE A 143 -5.41 2.46 -5.00
C PHE A 143 -3.97 2.97 -4.89
N VAL A 144 -3.28 3.05 -6.01
CA VAL A 144 -1.85 3.32 -6.04
C VAL A 144 -1.50 4.41 -7.03
N GLU A 145 -0.32 4.97 -6.89
CA GLU A 145 0.20 6.03 -7.73
C GLU A 145 1.50 5.59 -8.39
N GLY A 146 1.77 6.12 -9.58
CA GLY A 146 2.95 5.79 -10.37
C GLY A 146 2.71 4.66 -11.36
N ASP A 147 3.78 4.18 -11.98
CA ASP A 147 3.71 3.06 -12.91
C ASP A 147 3.79 1.73 -12.17
N VAL A 148 2.81 0.91 -12.45
CA VAL A 148 2.73 -0.45 -11.92
C VAL A 148 2.89 -1.42 -13.08
N HIS A 149 3.93 -2.23 -13.02
CA HIS A 149 4.21 -3.29 -14.00
C HIS A 149 4.06 -4.64 -13.31
N ASN A 150 2.81 -5.08 -13.11
CA ASN A 150 2.51 -6.38 -12.55
C ASN A 150 1.46 -7.09 -13.40
N LEU A 151 1.84 -8.23 -13.99
CA LEU A 151 0.96 -9.01 -14.87
C LEU A 151 -0.09 -9.84 -14.12
N ALA A 152 0.06 -10.00 -12.81
CA ALA A 152 -0.85 -10.79 -11.98
C ALA A 152 -2.03 -9.96 -11.43
N VAL A 153 -1.99 -8.64 -11.61
CA VAL A 153 -3.00 -7.71 -11.11
C VAL A 153 -3.58 -6.90 -12.26
N GLU A 154 -4.90 -6.78 -12.31
CA GLU A 154 -5.58 -5.91 -13.28
C GLU A 154 -5.40 -4.44 -12.87
N ILE A 155 -4.81 -3.65 -13.74
CA ILE A 155 -4.50 -2.24 -13.49
C ILE A 155 -5.43 -1.34 -14.31
N THR A 156 -6.22 -0.51 -13.64
CA THR A 156 -7.10 0.48 -14.27
C THR A 156 -6.63 1.90 -13.94
N PRO A 157 -6.33 2.76 -14.93
CA PRO A 157 -6.01 4.16 -14.67
C PRO A 157 -7.24 4.92 -14.17
N LEU A 158 -7.06 5.79 -13.17
CA LEU A 158 -8.14 6.60 -12.56
C LEU A 158 -7.98 8.09 -12.81
N ALA A 159 -6.80 8.64 -12.54
CA ALA A 159 -6.54 10.06 -12.66
C ALA A 159 -5.05 10.31 -12.97
N LYS A 160 -4.78 11.51 -13.47
CA LYS A 160 -3.42 12.00 -13.73
C LYS A 160 -3.21 13.30 -12.96
N GLU A 161 -2.05 13.45 -12.34
CA GLU A 161 -1.56 14.71 -11.82
C GLU A 161 -0.08 14.88 -12.16
N SER A 162 0.49 16.06 -11.93
CA SER A 162 1.92 16.28 -12.07
C SER A 162 2.51 16.57 -10.70
N LEU A 163 3.57 15.86 -10.33
CA LEU A 163 4.34 16.15 -9.11
C LEU A 163 5.05 17.49 -9.26
N VAL A 164 5.29 18.13 -8.15
CA VAL A 164 5.97 19.42 -8.07
C VAL A 164 7.25 19.31 -7.26
N ILE A 165 8.27 20.06 -7.67
CA ILE A 165 9.47 20.25 -6.86
C ILE A 165 9.22 21.39 -5.88
N VAL A 166 9.53 21.16 -4.62
CA VAL A 166 9.23 22.09 -3.53
C VAL A 166 10.44 22.35 -2.65
N THR A 167 10.48 23.55 -2.08
CA THR A 167 11.51 24.03 -1.17
C THR A 167 10.95 25.07 -0.21
N ALA A 168 11.62 25.34 0.91
CA ALA A 168 11.37 26.52 1.73
C ALA A 168 12.18 27.75 1.27
N ASP A 169 13.09 27.60 0.31
CA ASP A 169 13.87 28.69 -0.25
C ASP A 169 13.06 29.46 -1.30
N LYS A 170 12.46 30.57 -0.87
CA LYS A 170 11.65 31.45 -1.72
C LYS A 170 12.47 32.03 -2.87
N ALA A 171 13.71 32.44 -2.62
CA ALA A 171 14.57 33.06 -3.64
C ALA A 171 14.89 32.03 -4.74
N LEU A 172 15.15 30.79 -4.38
CA LEU A 172 15.32 29.71 -5.34
C LEU A 172 14.08 29.51 -6.21
N ALA A 173 12.89 29.48 -5.61
CA ALA A 173 11.65 29.27 -6.36
C ALA A 173 11.36 30.44 -7.32
N GLU A 174 11.60 31.66 -6.91
CA GLU A 174 11.34 32.88 -7.72
C GLU A 174 12.34 33.07 -8.87
N ALA A 175 13.58 32.57 -8.73
CA ALA A 175 14.61 32.69 -9.77
C ALA A 175 14.48 31.66 -10.90
N GLY A 176 13.56 30.67 -10.78
CA GLY A 176 13.30 29.67 -11.83
C GLY A 176 12.51 30.22 -13.03
N PRO A 177 12.16 29.36 -14.02
CA PRO A 177 12.37 27.92 -14.03
C PRO A 177 13.81 27.47 -14.33
N TYR A 178 14.20 26.32 -13.76
CA TYR A 178 15.52 25.71 -13.95
C TYR A 178 15.48 24.48 -14.87
N PRO A 179 16.55 24.17 -15.62
CA PRO A 179 16.76 22.82 -16.08
C PRO A 179 16.99 21.92 -14.87
N ILE A 180 16.46 20.69 -14.90
CA ILE A 180 16.50 19.79 -13.74
C ILE A 180 17.95 19.52 -13.28
N GLU A 181 18.90 19.50 -14.21
CA GLU A 181 20.32 19.30 -13.97
C GLU A 181 20.92 20.32 -12.98
N ALA A 182 20.44 21.56 -13.02
CA ALA A 182 20.91 22.63 -12.13
C ALA A 182 20.45 22.47 -10.67
N LEU A 183 19.52 21.53 -10.41
CA LEU A 183 18.98 21.26 -9.09
C LEU A 183 19.54 19.98 -8.47
N LEU A 184 20.25 19.12 -9.23
CA LEU A 184 20.64 17.79 -8.78
C LEU A 184 21.71 17.77 -7.70
N ASP A 185 22.61 18.78 -7.69
CA ASP A 185 23.68 18.93 -6.68
C ASP A 185 23.17 19.50 -5.34
N ARG A 186 21.88 19.86 -5.28
CA ARG A 186 21.24 20.25 -4.02
C ARG A 186 20.82 19.03 -3.21
N HIS A 187 20.51 19.24 -1.94
CA HIS A 187 20.08 18.17 -1.05
C HIS A 187 18.61 17.78 -1.31
N TRP A 188 18.40 16.54 -1.68
CA TRP A 188 17.07 16.00 -1.95
C TRP A 188 16.57 15.15 -0.79
N LEU A 189 15.32 15.36 -0.45
CA LEU A 189 14.55 14.51 0.46
C LEU A 189 13.57 13.71 -0.39
N LEU A 190 13.69 12.41 -0.39
CA LEU A 190 12.84 11.55 -1.21
C LEU A 190 12.05 10.57 -0.35
N ARG A 191 11.03 10.03 -0.97
CA ARG A 191 10.32 8.87 -0.46
C ARG A 191 11.21 7.63 -0.57
N GLU A 192 10.84 6.62 0.18
CA GLU A 192 11.49 5.31 0.21
C GLU A 192 11.38 4.59 -1.15
N PRO A 193 12.25 3.57 -1.41
CA PRO A 193 12.10 2.67 -2.54
C PRO A 193 10.73 1.97 -2.54
N GLY A 194 10.11 1.83 -3.71
CA GLY A 194 8.75 1.28 -3.85
C GLY A 194 7.64 2.34 -3.78
N SER A 195 7.96 3.59 -3.43
CA SER A 195 7.03 4.71 -3.54
C SER A 195 6.82 5.14 -4.99
N GLY A 196 5.57 5.17 -5.45
CA GLY A 196 5.22 5.64 -6.79
C GLY A 196 5.65 7.09 -7.07
N THR A 197 5.63 7.95 -6.05
CA THR A 197 6.13 9.33 -6.11
C THR A 197 7.63 9.36 -6.43
N ARG A 198 8.44 8.58 -5.69
CA ARG A 198 9.88 8.45 -5.94
C ARG A 198 10.17 7.93 -7.34
N GLU A 199 9.52 6.84 -7.72
CA GLU A 199 9.74 6.20 -9.02
C GLU A 199 9.38 7.14 -10.17
N THR A 200 8.32 7.91 -10.05
CA THR A 200 7.91 8.91 -11.05
C THR A 200 8.98 10.00 -11.20
N PHE A 201 9.57 10.48 -10.11
CA PHE A 201 10.65 11.45 -10.15
C PHE A 201 11.92 10.86 -10.79
N LEU A 202 12.38 9.71 -10.33
CA LEU A 202 13.62 9.07 -10.80
C LEU A 202 13.51 8.62 -12.27
N ARG A 203 12.34 8.23 -12.74
CA ARG A 203 12.10 7.84 -14.14
C ARG A 203 12.44 8.95 -15.15
N GLN A 204 12.29 10.21 -14.77
CA GLN A 204 12.67 11.33 -15.62
C GLN A 204 14.19 11.58 -15.64
N LEU A 205 14.90 11.08 -14.67
CA LEU A 205 16.33 11.31 -14.46
C LEU A 205 17.18 10.13 -14.96
N THR A 206 16.81 8.92 -14.57
CA THR A 206 17.62 7.71 -14.81
C THR A 206 17.98 7.47 -16.29
N PRO A 207 17.05 7.60 -17.28
CA PRO A 207 17.37 7.41 -18.69
C PRO A 207 18.37 8.44 -19.23
N ARG A 208 18.50 9.59 -18.56
CA ARG A 208 19.42 10.68 -18.92
C ARG A 208 20.77 10.53 -18.18
N GLY A 209 20.96 9.48 -17.40
CA GLY A 209 22.17 9.30 -16.57
C GLY A 209 22.26 10.27 -15.38
N LEU A 210 21.17 10.96 -15.06
CA LEU A 210 21.10 11.96 -14.00
C LEU A 210 20.78 11.31 -12.65
N ARG A 211 21.39 11.80 -11.58
CA ARG A 211 21.17 11.33 -10.21
C ARG A 211 21.09 12.51 -9.24
N PRO A 212 20.03 12.62 -8.43
CA PRO A 212 19.94 13.64 -7.39
C PRO A 212 20.84 13.29 -6.21
N GLN A 213 21.37 14.29 -5.51
CA GLN A 213 22.06 14.11 -4.25
C GLN A 213 21.04 13.87 -3.13
N ILE A 214 20.70 12.59 -2.88
CA ILE A 214 19.74 12.22 -1.85
C ILE A 214 20.40 12.38 -0.48
N LEU A 215 19.85 13.26 0.36
CA LEU A 215 20.32 13.48 1.72
C LEU A 215 19.62 12.52 2.70
N LEU A 216 18.30 12.39 2.61
CA LEU A 216 17.49 11.53 3.46
C LEU A 216 16.34 10.91 2.67
N GLU A 217 15.91 9.73 3.13
CA GLU A 217 14.76 9.00 2.63
C GLU A 217 13.74 8.77 3.75
N PHE A 218 12.46 8.94 3.45
CA PHE A 218 11.38 8.81 4.42
C PHE A 218 10.20 8.01 3.86
N GLU A 219 9.55 7.23 4.72
CA GLU A 219 8.32 6.51 4.38
C GLU A 219 7.06 7.40 4.42
N HIS A 220 7.12 8.52 5.14
CA HIS A 220 5.99 9.42 5.35
C HIS A 220 6.22 10.81 4.78
N ASN A 221 5.19 11.34 4.10
CA ASN A 221 5.21 12.67 3.50
C ASN A 221 5.39 13.78 4.55
N ASP A 222 4.81 13.63 5.74
CA ASP A 222 4.92 14.62 6.82
C ASP A 222 6.36 14.72 7.34
N SER A 223 7.11 13.61 7.39
CA SER A 223 8.53 13.62 7.75
C SER A 223 9.36 14.43 6.75
N ILE A 224 9.05 14.28 5.46
CA ILE A 224 9.70 15.11 4.40
C ILE A 224 9.39 16.59 4.62
N LYS A 225 8.11 16.95 4.83
CA LYS A 225 7.68 18.33 5.05
C LYS A 225 8.41 18.99 6.24
N GLN A 226 8.57 18.26 7.36
CA GLN A 226 9.28 18.76 8.52
C GLN A 226 10.74 19.13 8.21
N VAL A 227 11.44 18.35 7.41
CA VAL A 227 12.83 18.60 7.04
C VAL A 227 12.94 19.64 5.93
N LEU A 228 11.93 19.75 5.04
CA LEU A 228 11.90 20.75 3.97
C LEU A 228 11.94 22.21 4.46
N HIS A 229 11.53 22.50 5.70
CA HIS A 229 11.66 23.82 6.30
C HIS A 229 13.12 24.27 6.52
N ASN A 230 14.08 23.34 6.42
CA ASN A 230 15.50 23.72 6.47
C ASN A 230 15.97 24.29 5.11
N PRO A 231 16.83 25.31 5.11
CA PRO A 231 17.33 25.94 3.89
C PRO A 231 18.04 24.94 2.95
N GLY A 232 17.83 25.11 1.65
CA GLY A 232 18.54 24.34 0.62
C GLY A 232 18.02 22.94 0.37
N MET A 233 16.97 22.50 1.07
CA MET A 233 16.32 21.20 0.83
C MET A 233 15.34 21.27 -0.33
N LEU A 234 15.30 20.19 -1.12
CA LEU A 234 14.35 19.97 -2.20
C LEU A 234 13.62 18.64 -2.01
N SER A 235 12.39 18.57 -2.47
CA SER A 235 11.66 17.31 -2.64
C SER A 235 10.77 17.36 -3.87
N CYS A 236 10.40 16.18 -4.39
CA CYS A 236 9.41 16.04 -5.45
C CYS A 236 8.18 15.32 -4.85
N LEU A 237 7.06 16.03 -4.76
CA LEU A 237 5.84 15.56 -4.07
C LEU A 237 4.58 15.85 -4.90
N SER A 238 3.47 15.19 -4.54
CA SER A 238 2.15 15.57 -5.03
C SER A 238 1.79 16.98 -4.52
N PRO A 239 1.23 17.85 -5.37
CA PRO A 239 0.77 19.17 -4.95
C PRO A 239 -0.28 19.10 -3.83
N ARG A 240 -1.01 17.99 -3.70
CA ARG A 240 -2.00 17.78 -2.62
C ARG A 240 -1.35 17.76 -1.24
N ILE A 241 -0.16 17.17 -1.13
CA ILE A 241 0.60 17.03 0.12
C ILE A 241 1.04 18.38 0.66
N VAL A 242 1.46 19.29 -0.22
CA VAL A 242 2.08 20.56 0.12
C VAL A 242 1.16 21.77 -0.03
N GLN A 243 -0.12 21.54 -0.36
CA GLN A 243 -1.06 22.60 -0.68
C GLN A 243 -1.26 23.62 0.46
N ARG A 244 -1.25 23.14 1.70
CA ARG A 244 -1.42 24.00 2.88
C ARG A 244 -0.20 24.90 3.09
N GLU A 245 0.98 24.33 3.07
CA GLU A 245 2.26 24.99 3.26
C GLU A 245 2.53 26.00 2.13
N VAL A 246 2.19 25.63 0.88
CA VAL A 246 2.30 26.55 -0.27
C VAL A 246 1.34 27.74 -0.12
N ARG A 247 0.09 27.52 0.30
CA ARG A 247 -0.87 28.61 0.56
C ARG A 247 -0.48 29.48 1.74
N ALA A 248 0.18 28.90 2.75
CA ALA A 248 0.70 29.62 3.90
C ALA A 248 2.00 30.40 3.59
N GLY A 249 2.61 30.17 2.41
CA GLY A 249 3.89 30.80 2.06
C GLY A 249 5.09 30.19 2.81
N GLU A 250 4.95 28.98 3.33
CA GLU A 250 6.01 28.24 4.05
C GLU A 250 6.83 27.37 3.11
N LEU A 251 6.20 26.87 2.04
CA LEU A 251 6.87 26.15 0.96
C LEU A 251 6.57 26.81 -0.39
N PHE A 252 7.49 26.68 -1.33
CA PHE A 252 7.41 27.27 -2.65
C PHE A 252 7.67 26.21 -3.71
N ILE A 253 6.93 26.31 -4.83
CA ILE A 253 7.12 25.41 -5.98
C ILE A 253 8.24 25.95 -6.84
N VAL A 254 9.23 25.10 -7.12
CA VAL A 254 10.34 25.40 -8.03
C VAL A 254 9.96 25.00 -9.45
N GLY A 255 9.95 25.94 -10.37
CA GLY A 255 9.68 25.66 -11.78
C GLY A 255 10.84 24.88 -12.43
N VAL A 256 10.48 23.87 -13.24
CA VAL A 256 11.41 23.09 -14.06
C VAL A 256 11.08 23.26 -15.54
N SER A 257 12.09 23.54 -16.37
CA SER A 257 11.89 23.87 -17.79
C SER A 257 11.97 22.68 -18.75
N ASN A 258 12.63 21.57 -18.33
CA ASN A 258 12.98 20.45 -19.23
C ASN A 258 12.62 19.07 -18.69
N ALA A 259 11.77 19.00 -17.66
CA ALA A 259 11.21 17.77 -17.13
C ALA A 259 9.78 17.98 -16.65
N GLN A 260 8.96 16.95 -16.78
CA GLN A 260 7.58 16.92 -16.30
C GLN A 260 7.37 15.59 -15.56
N PHE A 261 6.83 15.65 -14.35
CA PHE A 261 6.71 14.50 -13.49
C PHE A 261 5.26 14.01 -13.44
N ASP A 262 4.78 13.51 -14.58
CA ASP A 262 3.43 12.97 -14.71
C ASP A 262 3.25 11.72 -13.84
N HIS A 263 2.24 11.78 -13.00
CA HIS A 263 1.94 10.79 -11.97
C HIS A 263 0.51 10.29 -12.14
N LEU A 264 0.36 8.97 -12.32
CA LEU A 264 -0.93 8.34 -12.57
C LEU A 264 -1.43 7.65 -11.30
N SER A 265 -2.66 7.99 -10.89
CA SER A 265 -3.38 7.20 -9.90
C SER A 265 -4.07 6.03 -10.59
N ARG A 266 -4.02 4.84 -9.98
CA ARG A 266 -4.48 3.57 -10.55
C ARG A 266 -5.24 2.76 -9.51
N ARG A 267 -6.18 1.92 -9.98
CA ARG A 267 -6.77 0.83 -9.23
C ARG A 267 -6.06 -0.47 -9.63
N ALA A 268 -5.62 -1.20 -8.66
CA ALA A 268 -5.01 -2.52 -8.75
C ALA A 268 -5.88 -3.57 -8.05
#